data_94796093d70ce49a04b2094d2f5ada35
#
_entry.id   94796093d70ce49a04b2094d2f5ada35
#
_cell.length_a   1.000
_cell.length_b   1.000
_cell.length_c   1.000
_cell.angle_alpha   90.00
_cell.angle_beta   90.00
_cell.angle_gamma   90.00
#
_symmetry.space_group_name_H-M   'P 1'
#
loop_
_entity.id
_entity.type
_entity.pdbx_description
1 polymer ?
#
loop_
_entity_poly.entity_id
_entity_poly.type
_entity_poly.pdbx_seq_one_letter_code
_entity_poly.pdbx_strand_id
1 'polypeptide(L)'
;MSIFSTWPRLAPPAPAQPKTAPPQTETIQREETEERVQSPWRVILFNDEIHTFDEVIYQVIKATGCSEEQASRHAWTVHTRGKDCVYVGEFDECFRVQGVLREIQLVTQIEG
;
A
#
# COMPACT_ATOMS: atom_id res chain seq x y z
N MET A 1 19.45 23.07 45.68
CA MET A 1 19.35 22.88 45.30
C MET A 1 19.03 22.58 44.63
N SER A 2 18.84 22.74 44.75
CA SER A 2 18.58 22.46 44.15
C SER A 2 18.59 22.11 43.24
N ILE A 3 18.90 22.44 43.34
CA ILE A 3 19.07 22.11 42.56
C ILE A 3 18.88 21.48 41.62
N PHE A 4 18.91 21.51 41.89
CA PHE A 4 18.85 20.84 41.05
C PHE A 4 18.40 20.68 40.20
N SER A 5 18.46 21.06 40.72
CA SER A 5 18.15 20.77 40.01
C SER A 5 17.78 20.53 39.17
N THR A 6 17.90 20.90 39.48
CA THR A 6 17.65 20.63 38.73
C THR A 6 17.21 19.97 37.78
N TRP A 7 17.37 20.27 38.13
CA TRP A 7 17.05 19.73 37.25
C TRP A 7 16.55 19.48 36.34
N PRO A 8 16.55 19.47 36.35
CA PRO A 8 15.98 19.26 35.42
C PRO A 8 15.70 19.14 34.53
N ARG A 9 15.91 19.31 34.64
CA ARG A 9 15.71 19.15 33.78
C ARG A 9 15.45 18.55 32.92
N LEU A 10 15.56 18.64 33.07
CA LEU A 10 15.28 18.14 32.26
C LEU A 10 14.70 17.74 31.43
N ALA A 11 14.63 18.11 31.59
CA ALA A 11 14.08 17.81 30.80
C ALA A 11 13.62 17.54 30.04
N PRO A 12 13.70 17.65 29.97
CA PRO A 12 13.19 17.40 29.01
C PRO A 12 12.89 16.97 28.25
N PRO A 13 12.96 17.02 28.26
CA PRO A 13 12.68 16.66 27.24
C PRO A 13 12.38 16.24 26.44
N ALA A 14 12.40 16.45 26.46
CA ALA A 14 12.13 16.12 25.60
C ALA A 14 11.83 15.75 24.81
N PRO A 15 11.84 15.71 24.86
CA PRO A 15 11.51 15.44 23.85
C PRO A 15 11.18 15.01 23.07
N ALA A 16 11.21 15.12 23.16
CA ALA A 16 11.02 14.76 22.35
C ALA A 16 10.65 14.52 21.56
N GLN A 17 10.56 14.62 21.52
CA GLN A 17 10.17 14.56 20.65
C GLN A 17 9.82 14.17 19.81
N PRO A 18 9.90 14.29 19.91
CA PRO A 18 9.49 14.15 19.05
C PRO A 18 9.32 13.43 18.37
N LYS A 19 9.43 13.34 18.46
CA LYS A 19 9.40 12.79 17.64
C LYS A 19 8.80 12.39 16.97
N THR A 20 8.62 12.62 17.14
CA THR A 20 8.03 12.34 16.43
C THR A 20 7.94 12.50 15.52
N ALA A 21 8.22 13.09 15.96
CA ALA A 21 8.06 13.40 14.96
C ALA A 21 8.24 13.14 13.97
N PRO A 22 8.84 13.59 13.96
CA PRO A 22 8.87 13.30 12.62
C PRO A 22 7.84 13.82 11.65
N PRO A 23 6.90 14.64 12.04
CA PRO A 23 5.89 15.10 11.10
C PRO A 23 6.43 15.94 9.98
N GLN A 24 7.44 16.71 10.27
CA GLN A 24 7.98 17.58 9.23
C GLN A 24 8.62 16.81 8.13
N THR A 25 9.33 15.77 8.51
CA THR A 25 9.94 14.92 7.52
C THR A 25 8.87 14.29 6.66
N GLU A 26 7.79 13.91 7.27
CA GLU A 26 6.70 13.35 6.52
C GLU A 26 6.13 14.33 5.52
N THR A 27 6.05 15.58 5.90
CA THR A 27 5.53 16.57 4.98
C THR A 27 6.39 16.69 3.75
N ILE A 28 7.70 16.74 3.93
CA ILE A 28 8.60 16.84 2.79
C ILE A 28 8.47 15.62 1.91
N GLN A 29 8.44 14.46 2.53
CA GLN A 29 8.30 13.23 1.77
C GLN A 29 6.99 13.20 1.02
N ARG A 30 5.95 13.78 1.61
CA ARG A 30 4.67 13.79 0.98
C ARG A 30 4.69 14.61 -0.29
N GLU A 31 5.42 15.72 -0.28
CA GLU A 31 5.51 16.51 -1.49
C GLU A 31 6.18 15.75 -2.61
N GLU A 32 7.27 15.07 -2.30
CA GLU A 32 7.92 14.26 -3.31
C GLU A 32 7.00 13.15 -3.80
N THR A 33 6.29 12.56 -2.86
CA THR A 33 5.37 11.51 -3.21
C THR A 33 4.26 12.02 -4.11
N GLU A 34 3.80 13.22 -3.85
CA GLU A 34 2.74 13.78 -4.67
C GLU A 34 3.21 13.97 -6.10
N GLU A 35 4.43 14.42 -6.28
CA GLU A 35 4.93 14.53 -7.64
C GLU A 35 4.95 13.21 -8.34
N ARG A 36 5.37 12.16 -7.63
CA ARG A 36 5.36 10.83 -8.22
C ARG A 36 3.95 10.31 -8.37
N VAL A 37 3.08 10.66 -7.43
CA VAL A 37 1.73 10.18 -7.45
C VAL A 37 0.96 10.78 -8.61
N GLN A 38 1.46 11.87 -9.17
CA GLN A 38 0.79 12.41 -10.34
C GLN A 38 0.71 11.41 -11.46
N SER A 39 1.60 10.41 -11.47
CA SER A 39 1.52 9.41 -12.50
C SER A 39 1.69 8.00 -11.98
N PRO A 40 1.19 7.65 -10.79
CA PRO A 40 1.20 6.24 -10.48
C PRO A 40 0.12 5.55 -11.28
N TRP A 41 0.38 4.32 -11.58
CA TRP A 41 -0.56 3.50 -12.31
C TRP A 41 -1.15 2.49 -11.34
N ARG A 42 -2.31 1.99 -11.68
CA ARG A 42 -3.03 1.07 -10.81
C ARG A 42 -3.48 -0.12 -11.61
N VAL A 43 -3.45 -1.27 -10.95
CA VAL A 43 -3.98 -2.50 -11.55
C VAL A 43 -5.31 -2.77 -10.88
N ILE A 44 -6.35 -2.80 -11.68
CA ILE A 44 -7.70 -3.05 -11.22
C ILE A 44 -8.08 -4.47 -11.57
N LEU A 45 -8.48 -5.23 -10.58
CA LEU A 45 -8.91 -6.61 -10.76
C LEU A 45 -10.44 -6.64 -10.71
N PHE A 46 -11.03 -7.27 -11.69
CA PHE A 46 -12.49 -7.34 -11.80
C PHE A 46 -12.99 -8.71 -11.41
N ASN A 47 -14.20 -8.75 -10.90
CA ASN A 47 -14.84 -9.98 -10.52
C ASN A 47 -15.18 -10.79 -11.76
N ASP A 48 -15.11 -12.10 -11.61
CA ASP A 48 -15.69 -12.99 -12.59
C ASP A 48 -16.34 -14.14 -11.82
N GLU A 49 -16.98 -15.04 -12.54
CA GLU A 49 -17.71 -16.11 -11.91
C GLU A 49 -17.09 -17.46 -12.19
N ILE A 50 -15.85 -17.43 -12.67
CA ILE A 50 -15.17 -18.67 -13.05
C ILE A 50 -14.19 -19.08 -11.97
N HIS A 51 -13.48 -18.12 -11.37
CA HIS A 51 -12.39 -18.43 -10.46
C HIS A 51 -12.89 -18.53 -9.04
N THR A 52 -12.28 -19.43 -8.27
CA THR A 52 -12.59 -19.53 -6.84
C THR A 52 -11.82 -18.47 -6.08
N PHE A 53 -12.24 -18.23 -4.84
CA PHE A 53 -11.51 -17.34 -3.95
C PHE A 53 -10.05 -17.75 -3.82
N ASP A 54 -9.83 -19.04 -3.64
CA ASP A 54 -8.46 -19.53 -3.44
C ASP A 54 -7.60 -19.26 -4.65
N GLU A 55 -8.15 -19.43 -5.83
CA GLU A 55 -7.41 -19.15 -7.05
C GLU A 55 -7.03 -17.69 -7.14
N VAL A 56 -7.97 -16.81 -6.83
CA VAL A 56 -7.72 -15.38 -6.88
C VAL A 56 -6.67 -14.99 -5.84
N ILE A 57 -6.84 -15.49 -4.62
CA ILE A 57 -5.90 -15.17 -3.55
C ILE A 57 -4.49 -15.59 -3.94
N TYR A 58 -4.35 -16.81 -4.42
CA TYR A 58 -3.03 -17.31 -4.79
C TYR A 58 -2.41 -16.45 -5.89
N GLN A 59 -3.21 -16.11 -6.89
CA GLN A 59 -2.67 -15.37 -8.02
C GLN A 59 -2.33 -13.93 -7.64
N VAL A 60 -3.11 -13.31 -6.76
CA VAL A 60 -2.80 -11.97 -6.29
C VAL A 60 -1.49 -11.96 -5.52
N ILE A 61 -1.28 -12.96 -4.66
CA ILE A 61 -0.04 -13.06 -3.93
C ILE A 61 1.13 -13.24 -4.91
N LYS A 62 0.95 -14.10 -5.89
CA LYS A 62 1.99 -14.36 -6.85
C LYS A 62 2.34 -13.09 -7.63
N ALA A 63 1.34 -12.30 -7.97
CA ALA A 63 1.53 -11.11 -8.77
C ALA A 63 2.14 -9.96 -7.99
N THR A 64 1.68 -9.76 -6.76
CA THR A 64 2.03 -8.54 -6.00
C THR A 64 2.97 -8.79 -4.86
N GLY A 65 3.07 -10.03 -4.38
CA GLY A 65 3.88 -10.31 -3.21
C GLY A 65 3.25 -9.90 -1.91
N CYS A 66 1.97 -9.58 -1.91
CA CYS A 66 1.30 -9.16 -0.69
C CYS A 66 1.06 -10.36 0.23
N SER A 67 0.61 -10.07 1.44
CA SER A 67 0.31 -11.13 2.40
C SER A 67 -0.98 -11.84 2.00
N GLU A 68 -1.14 -13.03 2.55
CA GLU A 68 -2.39 -13.76 2.31
C GLU A 68 -3.57 -12.99 2.83
N GLU A 69 -3.40 -12.30 3.95
CA GLU A 69 -4.46 -11.52 4.52
C GLU A 69 -4.90 -10.40 3.59
N GLN A 70 -3.92 -9.71 3.00
CA GLN A 70 -4.25 -8.66 2.06
C GLN A 70 -4.89 -9.21 0.80
N ALA A 71 -4.37 -10.33 0.32
CA ALA A 71 -4.96 -10.95 -0.87
C ALA A 71 -6.38 -11.38 -0.62
N SER A 72 -6.67 -11.88 0.59
CA SER A 72 -8.03 -12.25 0.93
C SER A 72 -8.96 -11.04 0.93
N ARG A 73 -8.48 -9.92 1.44
CA ARG A 73 -9.29 -8.71 1.42
C ARG A 73 -9.56 -8.24 -0.01
N HIS A 74 -8.54 -8.32 -0.85
CA HIS A 74 -8.74 -7.97 -2.26
C HIS A 74 -9.79 -8.89 -2.90
N ALA A 75 -9.66 -10.18 -2.68
CA ALA A 75 -10.61 -11.14 -3.26
C ALA A 75 -12.02 -10.86 -2.77
N TRP A 76 -12.16 -10.57 -1.48
CA TRP A 76 -13.47 -10.27 -0.94
C TRP A 76 -14.05 -8.99 -1.53
N THR A 77 -13.22 -7.95 -1.66
CA THR A 77 -13.68 -6.69 -2.22
C THR A 77 -14.09 -6.88 -3.68
N VAL A 78 -13.30 -7.61 -4.44
CA VAL A 78 -13.64 -7.89 -5.83
C VAL A 78 -14.97 -8.62 -5.91
N HIS A 79 -15.14 -9.60 -5.04
CA HIS A 79 -16.37 -10.39 -5.06
C HIS A 79 -17.60 -9.55 -4.69
N THR A 80 -17.47 -8.69 -3.68
CA THR A 80 -18.63 -7.97 -3.18
C THR A 80 -18.88 -6.67 -3.91
N ARG A 81 -17.83 -6.04 -4.44
CA ARG A 81 -17.97 -4.74 -5.07
C ARG A 81 -17.75 -4.77 -6.57
N GLY A 82 -17.31 -5.89 -7.08
CA GLY A 82 -17.12 -6.04 -8.51
C GLY A 82 -15.71 -5.77 -8.99
N LYS A 83 -14.93 -5.00 -8.25
CA LYS A 83 -13.56 -4.70 -8.63
C LYS A 83 -12.81 -4.16 -7.43
N ASP A 84 -11.48 -4.17 -7.54
CA ASP A 84 -10.61 -3.61 -6.51
C ASP A 84 -9.26 -3.30 -7.12
N CYS A 85 -8.61 -2.28 -6.58
CA CYS A 85 -7.24 -1.96 -6.96
C CYS A 85 -6.31 -2.85 -6.16
N VAL A 86 -5.55 -3.70 -6.84
CA VAL A 86 -4.69 -4.66 -6.16
C VAL A 86 -3.23 -4.26 -6.16
N TYR A 87 -2.85 -3.26 -6.96
CA TYR A 87 -1.45 -2.84 -7.01
C TYR A 87 -1.37 -1.41 -7.52
N VAL A 88 -0.43 -0.65 -6.97
CA VAL A 88 -0.18 0.74 -7.38
C VAL A 88 1.32 0.87 -7.57
N GLY A 89 1.74 1.46 -8.68
CA GLY A 89 3.15 1.66 -8.91
C GLY A 89 3.43 2.17 -10.30
N GLU A 90 4.67 2.00 -10.72
CA GLU A 90 5.08 2.40 -12.06
C GLU A 90 4.42 1.52 -13.10
N PHE A 91 4.30 2.04 -14.30
CA PHE A 91 3.62 1.30 -15.35
C PHE A 91 4.26 -0.07 -15.59
N ASP A 92 5.58 -0.13 -15.61
CA ASP A 92 6.25 -1.39 -15.85
C ASP A 92 5.87 -2.43 -14.81
N GLU A 93 5.80 -2.01 -13.55
CA GLU A 93 5.42 -2.92 -12.49
C GLU A 93 3.96 -3.33 -12.63
N CYS A 94 3.11 -2.40 -12.96
CA CYS A 94 1.70 -2.72 -13.14
C CYS A 94 1.52 -3.68 -14.31
N PHE A 95 2.28 -3.48 -15.36
CA PHE A 95 2.21 -4.38 -16.51
C PHE A 95 2.62 -5.79 -16.13
N ARG A 96 3.67 -5.90 -15.32
CA ARG A 96 4.12 -7.21 -14.85
C ARG A 96 3.04 -7.86 -13.98
N VAL A 97 2.46 -7.09 -13.05
CA VAL A 97 1.42 -7.62 -12.18
C VAL A 97 0.23 -8.09 -13.01
N GLN A 98 -0.16 -7.28 -13.98
CA GLN A 98 -1.27 -7.66 -14.85
C GLN A 98 -0.97 -8.95 -15.58
N GLY A 99 0.26 -9.10 -16.07
CA GLY A 99 0.63 -10.32 -16.78
C GLY A 99 0.48 -11.55 -15.92
N VAL A 100 0.88 -11.45 -14.65
CA VAL A 100 0.75 -12.59 -13.76
C VAL A 100 -0.72 -12.91 -13.50
N LEU A 101 -1.53 -11.87 -13.26
CA LEU A 101 -2.95 -12.10 -13.02
C LEU A 101 -3.62 -12.74 -14.23
N ARG A 102 -3.15 -12.40 -15.42
CA ARG A 102 -3.72 -12.95 -16.63
C ARG A 102 -3.28 -14.36 -16.92
N GLU A 103 -2.32 -14.88 -16.17
CA GLU A 103 -1.92 -16.27 -16.36
C GLU A 103 -3.09 -17.22 -16.18
N ILE A 104 -4.02 -16.88 -15.31
CA ILE A 104 -5.23 -17.69 -15.14
C ILE A 104 -6.44 -16.94 -15.68
N GLN A 105 -6.19 -15.96 -16.55
CA GLN A 105 -7.24 -15.26 -17.29
C GLN A 105 -8.15 -14.43 -16.40
N LEU A 106 -7.60 -13.86 -15.34
CA LEU A 106 -8.34 -12.89 -14.56
C LEU A 106 -8.48 -11.61 -15.39
N VAL A 107 -9.62 -10.96 -15.25
CA VAL A 107 -9.90 -9.73 -15.98
C VAL A 107 -9.30 -8.57 -15.22
N THR A 108 -8.42 -7.84 -15.87
CA THR A 108 -7.69 -6.74 -15.23
C THR A 108 -7.60 -5.56 -16.17
N GLN A 109 -7.34 -4.39 -15.56
CA GLN A 109 -7.16 -3.16 -16.32
C GLN A 109 -6.12 -2.31 -15.61
N ILE A 110 -5.27 -1.67 -16.39
CA ILE A 110 -4.29 -0.72 -15.84
C ILE A 110 -4.85 0.66 -16.05
N GLU A 111 -4.91 1.44 -14.97
CA GLU A 111 -5.40 2.82 -15.01
C GLU A 111 -4.31 3.75 -14.52
N GLY A 112 -4.24 4.91 -15.15
CA GLY A 112 -3.27 5.90 -14.74
C GLY A 112 -3.88 7.16 -14.17
#